data_53b2bad5cd2f9b1c2c3bf99aceb556f4
#
_entry.id   53b2bad5cd2f9b1c2c3bf99aceb556f4
#
_cell.length_a   1.000
_cell.length_b   1.000
_cell.length_c   1.000
_cell.angle_alpha   90.00
_cell.angle_beta   90.00
_cell.angle_gamma   90.00
#
_symmetry.space_group_name_H-M   'P 1'
#
loop_
_entity.id
_entity.type
_entity.pdbx_description
1 polymer ?
#
loop_
_entity_poly.entity_id
_entity_poly.type
_entity_poly.pdbx_seq_one_letter_code
_entity_poly.pdbx_strand_id
1 'polypeptide(L)'
;MKIYNKITLSLLALAAVLSCNKMGDKFENKAFINTENLRNEVRVATDEGVIALTKNITVGIAQPEQNDINVTVVKSPEHLETYRTAYYHEDAELLPEANCNLEGVVAKIKAGDVLSSDLDIVFDGLDKLDYSKQYVLPVTVATDGIEMLERSKTMYFVIKEASLVNFVADMKSNRAWPIWDEWEKVSHLEQFTMEALINCHAFNNSSSILTVMGVEDHFLIRIGDVTIPTNQIQIALAYKDIEGGSTNRRDVTDATLQLRKDRWYHLAVTFDQGYVKVYLDGRLRAEADHSVIGSRPNTETGTLEDIPFTHVNFAAPHSDESDGKPRCFWVGYSYDSERSLDGMIAEARLWNRVLTQEEINAPNHFYKLYPEEIDETLLAYWKFCEGFGKAVKDYSIYGKDLEADHEILWYPVELP
;
A
#
# COMPACT_ATOMS: atom_id res chain seq x y z
N MET A 1 -48.72 1.26 -67.47
CA MET A 1 -48.58 0.83 -66.08
C MET A 1 -47.18 1.07 -65.45
N LYS A 2 -46.27 1.84 -66.09
CA LYS A 2 -44.93 2.13 -65.58
C LYS A 2 -44.71 3.57 -65.05
N ILE A 3 -45.70 4.47 -65.23
CA ILE A 3 -45.56 5.87 -64.84
C ILE A 3 -46.15 6.12 -63.43
N TYR A 4 -47.17 5.37 -63.01
CA TYR A 4 -47.79 5.49 -61.72
C TYR A 4 -46.92 5.03 -60.55
N ASN A 5 -46.01 4.04 -60.79
CA ASN A 5 -45.13 3.54 -59.76
C ASN A 5 -43.94 4.51 -59.40
N LYS A 6 -43.58 5.40 -60.34
CA LYS A 6 -42.51 6.37 -60.05
C LYS A 6 -43.00 7.61 -59.25
N ILE A 7 -44.25 7.99 -59.46
CA ILE A 7 -44.86 9.16 -58.73
C ILE A 7 -45.18 8.76 -57.28
N THR A 8 -45.67 7.53 -57.07
CA THR A 8 -45.90 7.01 -55.70
C THR A 8 -44.62 6.80 -54.89
N LEU A 9 -43.53 6.38 -55.54
CA LEU A 9 -42.24 6.22 -54.85
C LEU A 9 -41.63 7.57 -54.49
N SER A 10 -41.77 8.60 -55.34
CA SER A 10 -41.27 9.94 -55.07
C SER A 10 -42.08 10.66 -53.99
N LEU A 11 -43.37 10.43 -53.86
CA LEU A 11 -44.23 10.96 -52.78
C LEU A 11 -43.96 10.27 -51.43
N LEU A 12 -43.65 8.96 -51.40
CA LEU A 12 -43.24 8.27 -50.19
C LEU A 12 -41.85 8.69 -49.72
N ALA A 13 -40.89 8.94 -50.65
CA ALA A 13 -39.58 9.46 -50.28
C ALA A 13 -39.65 10.91 -49.72
N LEU A 14 -40.54 11.75 -50.24
CA LEU A 14 -40.73 13.12 -49.73
C LEU A 14 -41.46 13.15 -48.37
N ALA A 15 -42.38 12.20 -48.12
CA ALA A 15 -43.02 12.04 -46.82
C ALA A 15 -42.05 11.50 -45.74
N ALA A 16 -41.08 10.64 -46.11
CA ALA A 16 -40.09 10.15 -45.20
C ALA A 16 -39.06 11.24 -44.77
N VAL A 17 -38.76 12.20 -45.65
CA VAL A 17 -37.88 13.34 -45.32
C VAL A 17 -38.58 14.39 -44.46
N LEU A 18 -39.91 14.53 -44.59
CA LEU A 18 -40.71 15.43 -43.74
C LEU A 18 -41.07 14.83 -42.37
N SER A 19 -40.96 13.52 -42.20
CA SER A 19 -41.22 12.83 -40.92
C SER A 19 -40.02 12.89 -39.95
N CYS A 20 -38.80 13.16 -40.45
CA CYS A 20 -37.63 13.30 -39.61
C CYS A 20 -37.45 14.70 -38.96
N ASN A 21 -38.33 15.66 -39.27
CA ASN A 21 -38.24 17.04 -38.77
C ASN A 21 -39.24 17.39 -37.65
N LYS A 22 -39.80 16.41 -36.94
CA LYS A 22 -40.68 16.64 -35.79
C LYS A 22 -40.35 15.79 -34.57
N MET A 23 -39.07 15.54 -34.32
CA MET A 23 -38.56 15.20 -32.99
C MET A 23 -37.53 16.25 -32.58
N GLY A 24 -37.92 17.50 -32.64
CA GLY A 24 -37.24 18.53 -31.89
C GLY A 24 -37.88 18.62 -30.51
N ASP A 25 -37.79 17.57 -29.70
CA ASP A 25 -37.80 17.77 -28.28
C ASP A 25 -36.58 18.63 -28.01
N LYS A 26 -36.79 19.95 -27.85
CA LYS A 26 -35.75 20.86 -27.39
C LYS A 26 -35.42 20.36 -25.99
N PHE A 27 -34.37 19.54 -25.90
CA PHE A 27 -33.76 19.27 -24.62
C PHE A 27 -33.43 20.63 -24.01
N GLU A 28 -34.02 20.91 -22.87
CA GLU A 28 -33.69 22.08 -22.09
C GLU A 28 -32.19 22.00 -21.73
N ASN A 29 -31.45 23.00 -22.12
CA ASN A 29 -30.00 23.03 -21.82
C ASN A 29 -29.83 23.18 -20.31
N LYS A 30 -29.14 22.25 -19.67
CA LYS A 30 -28.88 22.26 -18.22
C LYS A 30 -27.36 22.27 -18.01
N ALA A 31 -26.94 22.94 -16.95
CA ALA A 31 -25.56 22.90 -16.49
C ALA A 31 -25.36 21.75 -15.50
N PHE A 32 -24.16 21.22 -15.44
CA PHE A 32 -23.79 20.12 -14.53
C PHE A 32 -22.32 20.24 -14.13
N ILE A 33 -21.96 19.76 -12.95
CA ILE A 33 -20.55 19.61 -12.55
C ILE A 33 -19.93 18.55 -13.47
N ASN A 34 -18.88 18.92 -14.20
CA ASN A 34 -18.18 18.05 -15.16
C ASN A 34 -17.21 17.12 -14.43
N THR A 35 -17.74 16.02 -13.92
CA THR A 35 -16.99 15.02 -13.19
C THR A 35 -17.62 13.63 -13.36
N GLU A 36 -16.80 12.58 -13.28
CA GLU A 36 -17.29 11.20 -13.24
C GLU A 36 -17.88 10.84 -11.88
N ASN A 37 -17.43 11.49 -10.81
CA ASN A 37 -17.87 11.20 -9.45
C ASN A 37 -18.08 12.50 -8.65
N LEU A 38 -19.27 12.66 -8.10
CA LEU A 38 -19.62 13.79 -7.24
C LEU A 38 -19.04 13.69 -5.81
N ARG A 39 -18.41 12.56 -5.46
CA ARG A 39 -17.64 12.37 -4.24
C ARG A 39 -16.15 12.37 -4.58
N ASN A 40 -15.44 13.40 -4.16
CA ASN A 40 -14.00 13.56 -4.40
C ASN A 40 -13.23 13.46 -3.09
N GLU A 41 -12.21 12.61 -3.04
CA GLU A 41 -11.33 12.50 -1.87
C GLU A 41 -10.20 13.54 -1.96
N VAL A 42 -10.02 14.26 -0.86
CA VAL A 42 -8.90 15.17 -0.62
C VAL A 42 -7.96 14.47 0.35
N ARG A 43 -6.90 13.88 -0.17
CA ARG A 43 -5.91 13.13 0.61
C ARG A 43 -4.81 14.06 1.04
N VAL A 44 -4.50 14.05 2.32
CA VAL A 44 -3.56 14.96 2.98
C VAL A 44 -2.38 14.17 3.53
N ALA A 45 -1.18 14.41 3.03
CA ALA A 45 0.05 13.84 3.56
C ALA A 45 0.46 14.64 4.82
N THR A 46 0.00 14.21 5.96
CA THR A 46 0.19 14.92 7.25
C THR A 46 1.64 14.95 7.69
N ASP A 47 2.41 13.94 7.32
CA ASP A 47 3.85 13.79 7.61
C ASP A 47 4.75 14.67 6.75
N GLU A 48 4.27 15.08 5.58
CA GLU A 48 4.99 16.02 4.71
C GLU A 48 4.73 17.48 5.08
N GLY A 49 3.94 17.73 6.11
CA GLY A 49 3.57 19.07 6.55
C GLY A 49 2.71 19.83 5.53
N VAL A 50 1.90 19.12 4.76
CA VAL A 50 1.00 19.71 3.78
C VAL A 50 -0.09 20.50 4.49
N ILE A 51 0.00 21.83 4.38
CA ILE A 51 -0.92 22.77 5.02
C ILE A 51 -2.12 23.05 4.14
N ALA A 52 -1.92 23.16 2.82
CA ALA A 52 -2.94 23.54 1.86
C ALA A 52 -2.95 22.66 0.60
N LEU A 53 -4.14 22.41 0.08
CA LEU A 53 -4.37 21.67 -1.17
C LEU A 53 -5.42 22.40 -2.02
N THR A 54 -5.30 22.34 -3.35
CA THR A 54 -6.28 22.88 -4.28
C THR A 54 -6.93 21.75 -5.07
N LYS A 55 -8.25 21.80 -5.20
CA LYS A 55 -9.05 20.96 -6.09
C LYS A 55 -9.83 21.82 -7.05
N ASN A 56 -9.91 21.41 -8.30
CA ASN A 56 -10.57 22.15 -9.35
C ASN A 56 -11.92 21.54 -9.69
N ILE A 57 -12.93 22.38 -9.89
CA ILE A 57 -14.24 21.98 -10.42
C ILE A 57 -14.43 22.69 -11.75
N THR A 58 -14.92 22.01 -12.76
CA THR A 58 -15.45 22.60 -14.00
C THR A 58 -16.93 22.32 -14.14
N VAL A 59 -17.64 23.22 -14.82
CA VAL A 59 -19.06 23.09 -15.11
C VAL A 59 -19.26 22.99 -16.60
N GLY A 60 -20.04 22.00 -17.01
CA GLY A 60 -20.39 21.77 -18.40
C GLY A 60 -21.84 22.12 -18.70
N ILE A 61 -22.13 22.40 -19.97
CA ILE A 61 -23.47 22.49 -20.55
C ILE A 61 -23.55 21.61 -21.80
N ALA A 62 -24.76 21.12 -22.11
CA ALA A 62 -24.94 20.20 -23.24
C ALA A 62 -24.81 20.88 -24.61
N GLN A 63 -25.12 22.15 -24.71
CA GLN A 63 -25.06 22.95 -25.96
C GLN A 63 -24.49 24.34 -25.67
N PRO A 64 -23.69 24.90 -26.58
CA PRO A 64 -23.15 26.25 -26.43
C PRO A 64 -24.27 27.32 -26.36
N GLU A 65 -24.07 28.30 -25.49
CA GLU A 65 -24.95 29.46 -25.36
C GLU A 65 -24.35 30.68 -26.06
N GLN A 66 -25.22 31.67 -26.41
CA GLN A 66 -24.79 32.89 -27.10
C GLN A 66 -24.20 33.94 -26.15
N ASN A 67 -24.47 33.82 -24.86
CA ASN A 67 -23.96 34.75 -23.84
C ASN A 67 -23.08 33.99 -22.86
N ASP A 68 -22.19 34.73 -22.21
CA ASP A 68 -21.40 34.18 -21.09
C ASP A 68 -22.32 33.79 -19.94
N ILE A 69 -21.97 32.68 -19.26
CA ILE A 69 -22.67 32.16 -18.06
C ILE A 69 -21.67 32.29 -16.92
N ASN A 70 -22.05 33.00 -15.86
CA ASN A 70 -21.25 33.03 -14.66
C ASN A 70 -21.57 31.78 -13.80
N VAL A 71 -20.53 31.24 -13.20
CA VAL A 71 -20.60 30.06 -12.35
C VAL A 71 -20.07 30.45 -10.99
N THR A 72 -20.83 30.12 -9.95
CA THR A 72 -20.48 30.35 -8.55
C THR A 72 -20.52 29.05 -7.76
N VAL A 73 -19.76 28.96 -6.68
CA VAL A 73 -19.76 27.82 -5.75
C VAL A 73 -19.93 28.33 -4.33
N VAL A 74 -20.74 27.60 -3.55
CA VAL A 74 -20.98 27.90 -2.13
C VAL A 74 -20.91 26.63 -1.28
N LYS A 75 -20.55 26.78 -0.01
CA LYS A 75 -20.68 25.69 0.96
C LYS A 75 -22.15 25.39 1.21
N SER A 76 -22.48 24.11 1.32
CA SER A 76 -23.87 23.63 1.46
C SER A 76 -23.97 22.63 2.62
N PRO A 77 -23.76 23.08 3.87
CA PRO A 77 -23.74 22.21 5.05
C PRO A 77 -25.03 21.41 5.25
N GLU A 78 -26.17 21.91 4.72
CA GLU A 78 -27.48 21.22 4.72
C GLU A 78 -27.45 19.88 3.98
N HIS A 79 -26.48 19.65 3.10
CA HIS A 79 -26.33 18.39 2.36
C HIS A 79 -25.53 17.32 3.10
N LEU A 80 -25.04 17.56 4.34
CA LEU A 80 -24.30 16.56 5.10
C LEU A 80 -25.15 15.31 5.39
N GLU A 81 -26.41 15.47 5.77
CA GLU A 81 -27.31 14.33 6.01
C GLU A 81 -27.57 13.51 4.74
N THR A 82 -27.64 14.18 3.59
CA THR A 82 -27.73 13.51 2.30
C THR A 82 -26.48 12.68 2.03
N TYR A 83 -25.30 13.21 2.34
CA TYR A 83 -24.03 12.50 2.23
C TYR A 83 -23.99 11.27 3.16
N ARG A 84 -24.31 11.44 4.46
CA ARG A 84 -24.33 10.36 5.45
C ARG A 84 -25.19 9.19 4.99
N THR A 85 -26.38 9.48 4.51
CA THR A 85 -27.34 8.49 4.03
C THR A 85 -26.88 7.82 2.73
N ALA A 86 -26.41 8.60 1.75
CA ALA A 86 -26.03 8.10 0.43
C ALA A 86 -24.76 7.24 0.44
N TYR A 87 -23.82 7.52 1.35
CA TYR A 87 -22.53 6.86 1.42
C TYR A 87 -22.32 5.99 2.67
N TYR A 88 -23.38 5.82 3.49
CA TYR A 88 -23.35 5.02 4.73
C TYR A 88 -22.27 5.43 5.72
N HIS A 89 -22.06 6.74 5.87
CA HIS A 89 -21.06 7.33 6.77
C HIS A 89 -21.73 8.18 7.85
N GLU A 90 -22.35 7.53 8.83
CA GLU A 90 -23.15 8.20 9.87
C GLU A 90 -22.32 9.17 10.73
N ASP A 91 -21.03 8.86 10.94
CA ASP A 91 -20.13 9.64 11.79
C ASP A 91 -19.41 10.80 11.05
N ALA A 92 -19.70 11.02 9.76
CA ALA A 92 -19.07 12.10 9.01
C ALA A 92 -19.44 13.48 9.63
N GLU A 93 -18.45 14.34 9.81
CA GLU A 93 -18.59 15.71 10.32
C GLU A 93 -18.39 16.73 9.18
N LEU A 94 -18.94 17.94 9.35
CA LEU A 94 -18.62 19.03 8.43
C LEU A 94 -17.14 19.45 8.60
N LEU A 95 -16.47 19.73 7.47
CA LEU A 95 -15.17 20.38 7.50
C LEU A 95 -15.29 21.74 8.22
N PRO A 96 -14.45 22.04 9.21
CA PRO A 96 -14.51 23.33 9.91
C PRO A 96 -14.40 24.52 8.94
N GLU A 97 -15.12 25.59 9.23
CA GLU A 97 -15.20 26.78 8.35
C GLU A 97 -13.84 27.37 7.97
N ALA A 98 -12.88 27.33 8.91
CA ALA A 98 -11.53 27.86 8.69
C ALA A 98 -10.70 27.08 7.65
N ASN A 99 -11.08 25.83 7.33
CA ASN A 99 -10.28 24.98 6.46
C ASN A 99 -10.60 25.11 4.97
N CYS A 100 -11.58 25.91 4.60
CA CYS A 100 -11.87 26.22 3.21
C CYS A 100 -12.60 27.57 3.12
N ASN A 101 -12.11 28.48 2.29
CA ASN A 101 -12.82 29.73 1.97
C ASN A 101 -13.24 29.69 0.50
N LEU A 102 -14.53 29.90 0.24
CA LEU A 102 -15.10 29.95 -1.12
C LEU A 102 -15.52 31.36 -1.53
N GLU A 103 -15.22 32.38 -0.72
CA GLU A 103 -15.56 33.77 -1.03
C GLU A 103 -14.79 34.22 -2.28
N GLY A 104 -15.56 34.71 -3.29
CA GLY A 104 -14.98 35.18 -4.54
C GLY A 104 -14.54 34.09 -5.52
N VAL A 105 -14.77 32.81 -5.21
CA VAL A 105 -14.51 31.71 -6.15
C VAL A 105 -15.61 31.70 -7.22
N VAL A 106 -15.25 32.15 -8.41
CA VAL A 106 -16.14 32.27 -9.58
C VAL A 106 -15.45 31.75 -10.84
N ALA A 107 -16.23 31.20 -11.74
CA ALA A 107 -15.79 30.79 -13.07
C ALA A 107 -16.78 31.27 -14.12
N LYS A 108 -16.49 31.06 -15.40
CA LYS A 108 -17.31 31.47 -16.50
C LYS A 108 -17.28 30.45 -17.65
N ILE A 109 -18.45 30.13 -18.18
CA ILE A 109 -18.57 29.51 -19.50
C ILE A 109 -18.70 30.65 -20.50
N LYS A 110 -17.74 30.79 -21.40
CA LYS A 110 -17.78 31.85 -22.42
C LYS A 110 -18.82 31.53 -23.48
N ALA A 111 -19.35 32.56 -24.09
CA ALA A 111 -20.25 32.43 -25.25
C ALA A 111 -19.61 31.55 -26.33
N GLY A 112 -20.32 30.50 -26.76
CA GLY A 112 -19.83 29.53 -27.74
C GLY A 112 -19.08 28.34 -27.15
N ASP A 113 -18.68 28.39 -25.90
CA ASP A 113 -18.04 27.26 -25.19
C ASP A 113 -19.07 26.36 -24.48
N VAL A 114 -18.66 25.16 -24.10
CA VAL A 114 -19.49 24.19 -23.35
C VAL A 114 -18.91 23.84 -21.97
N LEU A 115 -17.73 24.37 -21.62
CA LEU A 115 -17.07 24.17 -20.35
C LEU A 115 -16.64 25.51 -19.73
N SER A 116 -16.73 25.59 -18.41
CA SER A 116 -16.24 26.74 -17.66
C SER A 116 -14.73 26.73 -17.53
N SER A 117 -14.15 27.88 -17.16
CA SER A 117 -12.86 27.90 -16.47
C SER A 117 -12.96 27.17 -15.14
N ASP A 118 -11.80 26.89 -14.53
CA ASP A 118 -11.74 26.21 -13.24
C ASP A 118 -12.31 27.06 -12.10
N LEU A 119 -13.00 26.40 -11.18
CA LEU A 119 -13.32 26.88 -9.83
C LEU A 119 -12.29 26.23 -8.89
N ASP A 120 -11.38 27.04 -8.37
CA ASP A 120 -10.30 26.56 -7.49
C ASP A 120 -10.80 26.50 -6.04
N ILE A 121 -10.98 25.28 -5.53
CA ILE A 121 -11.37 25.02 -4.14
C ILE A 121 -10.10 24.82 -3.34
N VAL A 122 -9.74 25.83 -2.54
CA VAL A 122 -8.53 25.80 -1.70
C VAL A 122 -8.89 25.33 -0.29
N PHE A 123 -8.24 24.27 0.12
CA PHE A 123 -8.27 23.75 1.50
C PHE A 123 -7.01 24.22 2.21
N ASP A 124 -7.15 24.71 3.44
CA ASP A 124 -6.03 25.27 4.24
C ASP A 124 -6.13 24.77 5.69
N GLY A 125 -5.02 24.87 6.45
CA GLY A 125 -4.95 24.44 7.85
C GLY A 125 -5.21 22.95 8.05
N LEU A 126 -4.89 22.13 7.04
CA LEU A 126 -5.17 20.69 7.02
C LEU A 126 -4.32 19.93 8.05
N ASP A 127 -3.15 20.47 8.42
CA ASP A 127 -2.25 19.96 9.46
C ASP A 127 -2.86 19.94 10.87
N LYS A 128 -3.97 20.65 11.08
CA LYS A 128 -4.62 20.81 12.40
C LYS A 128 -5.89 19.96 12.56
N LEU A 129 -6.23 19.18 11.57
CA LEU A 129 -7.41 18.33 11.61
C LEU A 129 -7.16 17.07 12.43
N ASP A 130 -8.21 16.59 13.08
CA ASP A 130 -8.24 15.29 13.77
C ASP A 130 -8.61 14.19 12.77
N TYR A 131 -7.61 13.51 12.20
CA TYR A 131 -7.81 12.47 11.20
C TYR A 131 -8.40 11.16 11.73
N SER A 132 -8.68 11.05 13.05
CA SER A 132 -9.55 9.98 13.57
C SER A 132 -11.02 10.18 13.15
N LYS A 133 -11.36 11.40 12.66
CA LYS A 133 -12.69 11.79 12.18
C LYS A 133 -12.72 11.89 10.67
N GLN A 134 -13.89 11.67 10.09
CA GLN A 134 -14.11 11.91 8.67
C GLN A 134 -14.78 13.25 8.44
N TYR A 135 -14.04 14.19 7.83
CA TYR A 135 -14.59 15.49 7.46
C TYR A 135 -15.10 15.50 6.03
N VAL A 136 -16.23 16.19 5.83
CA VAL A 136 -16.87 16.36 4.52
C VAL A 136 -17.20 17.83 4.30
N LEU A 137 -16.88 18.33 3.11
CA LEU A 137 -17.30 19.64 2.63
C LEU A 137 -18.28 19.44 1.46
N PRO A 138 -19.59 19.56 1.68
CA PRO A 138 -20.55 19.68 0.59
C PRO A 138 -20.46 21.08 -0.04
N VAL A 139 -20.35 21.14 -1.35
CA VAL A 139 -20.40 22.39 -2.13
C VAL A 139 -21.47 22.30 -3.18
N THR A 140 -22.21 23.40 -3.37
CA THR A 140 -23.23 23.51 -4.43
C THR A 140 -22.79 24.56 -5.42
N VAL A 141 -22.87 24.20 -6.70
CA VAL A 141 -22.57 25.07 -7.81
C VAL A 141 -23.89 25.67 -8.35
N ALA A 142 -23.85 26.93 -8.69
CA ALA A 142 -24.96 27.66 -9.30
C ALA A 142 -24.47 28.44 -10.54
N THR A 143 -25.39 28.66 -11.48
CA THR A 143 -25.14 29.38 -12.72
C THR A 143 -26.22 30.46 -12.90
N ASP A 144 -25.85 31.57 -13.56
CA ASP A 144 -26.84 32.56 -14.03
C ASP A 144 -27.31 32.19 -15.44
N GLY A 145 -28.63 32.26 -15.68
CA GLY A 145 -29.21 32.08 -17.01
C GLY A 145 -29.50 30.65 -17.47
N ILE A 146 -28.88 29.64 -16.85
CA ILE A 146 -29.17 28.21 -17.10
C ILE A 146 -29.33 27.50 -15.78
N GLU A 147 -30.32 26.62 -15.69
CA GLU A 147 -30.52 25.80 -14.49
C GLU A 147 -29.47 24.68 -14.39
N MET A 148 -29.00 24.43 -13.18
CA MET A 148 -28.21 23.26 -12.87
C MET A 148 -29.03 21.99 -12.89
N LEU A 149 -28.48 20.91 -13.39
CA LEU A 149 -29.05 19.59 -13.27
C LEU A 149 -29.07 19.17 -11.78
N GLU A 150 -30.23 18.99 -11.19
CA GLU A 150 -30.45 18.82 -9.75
C GLU A 150 -29.53 17.73 -9.13
N ARG A 151 -29.32 16.62 -9.84
CA ARG A 151 -28.52 15.49 -9.37
C ARG A 151 -27.00 15.71 -9.45
N SER A 152 -26.56 16.76 -10.14
CA SER A 152 -25.14 17.04 -10.39
C SER A 152 -24.74 18.48 -10.07
N LYS A 153 -25.49 19.17 -9.20
CA LYS A 153 -25.16 20.50 -8.73
C LYS A 153 -24.35 20.52 -7.41
N THR A 154 -24.40 19.42 -6.65
CA THR A 154 -23.71 19.31 -5.36
C THR A 154 -22.60 18.24 -5.44
N MET A 155 -21.40 18.63 -5.01
CA MET A 155 -20.23 17.77 -4.89
C MET A 155 -19.80 17.68 -3.42
N TYR A 156 -19.25 16.54 -3.03
CA TYR A 156 -18.75 16.28 -1.69
C TYR A 156 -17.25 16.08 -1.73
N PHE A 157 -16.51 16.95 -1.06
CA PHE A 157 -15.10 16.74 -0.78
C PHE A 157 -14.94 16.03 0.55
N VAL A 158 -14.32 14.87 0.53
CA VAL A 158 -14.07 14.04 1.72
C VAL A 158 -12.62 14.16 2.08
N ILE A 159 -12.32 14.75 3.22
CA ILE A 159 -10.96 14.93 3.68
C ILE A 159 -10.51 13.65 4.37
N LYS A 160 -9.39 13.11 3.93
CA LYS A 160 -8.78 11.90 4.48
C LYS A 160 -7.29 12.10 4.63
N GLU A 161 -6.70 11.41 5.58
CA GLU A 161 -5.26 11.23 5.58
C GLU A 161 -4.83 10.48 4.31
N ALA A 162 -3.69 10.85 3.73
CA ALA A 162 -3.11 10.12 2.63
C ALA A 162 -2.75 8.70 3.10
N SER A 163 -2.83 7.73 2.19
CA SER A 163 -2.39 6.37 2.49
C SER A 163 -0.94 6.39 2.94
N LEU A 164 -0.61 5.67 4.00
CA LEU A 164 0.74 5.59 4.53
C LEU A 164 1.66 4.79 3.60
N VAL A 165 1.10 3.78 2.90
CA VAL A 165 1.81 3.00 1.89
C VAL A 165 1.12 3.19 0.55
N ASN A 166 1.82 3.79 -0.41
CA ASN A 166 1.28 4.13 -1.74
C ASN A 166 1.81 3.24 -2.87
N PHE A 167 2.96 2.62 -2.67
CA PHE A 167 3.57 1.67 -3.59
C PHE A 167 4.10 0.47 -2.81
N VAL A 168 4.16 -0.67 -3.50
CA VAL A 168 4.73 -1.90 -2.98
C VAL A 168 5.51 -2.61 -4.07
N ALA A 169 6.50 -3.41 -3.69
CA ALA A 169 7.27 -4.21 -4.60
C ALA A 169 6.68 -5.61 -4.75
N ASP A 170 6.48 -6.07 -5.98
CA ASP A 170 6.22 -7.48 -6.28
C ASP A 170 7.56 -8.20 -6.46
N MET A 171 7.81 -9.19 -5.60
CA MET A 171 9.04 -9.97 -5.58
C MET A 171 8.94 -11.27 -6.37
N LYS A 172 7.85 -11.48 -7.10
CA LYS A 172 7.69 -12.68 -7.93
C LYS A 172 8.82 -12.80 -8.93
N SER A 173 9.56 -13.90 -8.84
CA SER A 173 10.73 -14.17 -9.68
C SER A 173 11.85 -13.13 -9.58
N ASN A 174 11.86 -12.33 -8.52
CA ASN A 174 12.92 -11.38 -8.20
C ASN A 174 13.56 -11.71 -6.84
N ARG A 175 14.64 -11.05 -6.50
CA ARG A 175 15.37 -11.16 -5.25
C ARG A 175 16.09 -9.86 -4.96
N ALA A 176 16.20 -9.50 -3.70
CA ALA A 176 16.93 -8.31 -3.29
C ALA A 176 17.86 -8.65 -2.10
N TRP A 177 18.96 -7.94 -2.01
CA TRP A 177 19.94 -8.11 -0.94
C TRP A 177 20.47 -6.75 -0.47
N PRO A 178 20.75 -6.60 0.84
CA PRO A 178 21.30 -5.36 1.37
C PRO A 178 22.80 -5.22 1.02
N ILE A 179 23.22 -3.99 0.76
CA ILE A 179 24.62 -3.65 0.52
C ILE A 179 25.31 -3.43 1.88
N TRP A 180 25.62 -4.51 2.55
CA TRP A 180 26.23 -4.48 3.89
C TRP A 180 27.28 -5.56 4.15
N ASP A 181 27.96 -6.00 3.11
CA ASP A 181 28.98 -7.06 3.19
C ASP A 181 29.91 -6.85 4.39
N GLU A 182 30.06 -7.90 5.22
CA GLU A 182 30.89 -7.91 6.43
C GLU A 182 30.57 -6.79 7.45
N TRP A 183 29.35 -6.22 7.41
CA TRP A 183 28.98 -5.18 8.36
C TRP A 183 28.86 -5.73 9.79
N GLU A 184 29.74 -5.25 10.67
CA GLU A 184 29.91 -5.77 12.03
C GLU A 184 28.60 -5.74 12.85
N LYS A 185 27.74 -4.72 12.65
CA LYS A 185 26.48 -4.58 13.41
C LYS A 185 25.48 -5.70 13.18
N VAL A 186 25.59 -6.44 12.06
CA VAL A 186 24.69 -7.59 11.74
C VAL A 186 25.42 -8.93 11.83
N SER A 187 26.69 -8.97 12.24
CA SER A 187 27.50 -10.19 12.31
C SER A 187 27.28 -11.02 13.58
N HIS A 188 26.75 -10.42 14.64
CA HIS A 188 26.56 -11.07 15.93
C HIS A 188 25.35 -10.49 16.66
N LEU A 189 24.15 -10.81 16.21
CA LEU A 189 22.90 -10.31 16.79
C LEU A 189 22.38 -11.28 17.85
N GLU A 190 22.54 -10.92 19.12
CA GLU A 190 21.98 -11.66 20.26
C GLU A 190 20.47 -11.38 20.44
N GLN A 191 20.06 -10.19 20.05
CA GLN A 191 18.66 -9.75 20.05
C GLN A 191 18.34 -9.05 18.73
N PHE A 192 17.18 -9.33 18.17
CA PHE A 192 16.69 -8.58 17.01
C PHE A 192 15.19 -8.77 16.80
N THR A 193 14.63 -7.91 15.98
CA THR A 193 13.28 -8.05 15.43
C THR A 193 13.35 -7.85 13.93
N MET A 194 12.69 -8.74 13.18
CA MET A 194 12.45 -8.61 11.74
C MET A 194 10.98 -8.40 11.48
N GLU A 195 10.63 -7.42 10.65
CA GLU A 195 9.24 -7.11 10.31
C GLU A 195 9.08 -6.91 8.80
N ALA A 196 7.90 -7.23 8.30
CA ALA A 196 7.49 -6.87 6.93
C ALA A 196 5.97 -6.89 6.78
N LEU A 197 5.45 -6.07 5.89
CA LEU A 197 4.12 -6.25 5.28
C LEU A 197 4.26 -7.18 4.08
N ILE A 198 3.45 -8.22 4.03
CA ILE A 198 3.47 -9.22 2.95
C ILE A 198 2.07 -9.50 2.42
N ASN A 199 1.97 -9.74 1.11
CA ASN A 199 0.75 -10.17 0.43
C ASN A 199 1.11 -11.21 -0.63
N CYS A 200 0.74 -12.46 -0.42
CA CYS A 200 1.08 -13.57 -1.32
C CYS A 200 0.00 -13.75 -2.39
N HIS A 201 0.42 -13.85 -3.66
CA HIS A 201 -0.46 -14.16 -4.79
C HIS A 201 -0.81 -15.65 -4.83
N ALA A 202 0.16 -16.50 -4.50
CA ALA A 202 -0.01 -17.95 -4.50
C ALA A 202 0.94 -18.62 -3.49
N PHE A 203 0.63 -19.89 -3.16
CA PHE A 203 1.44 -20.73 -2.27
C PHE A 203 1.87 -22.03 -2.97
N ASN A 204 1.73 -22.09 -4.31
CA ASN A 204 1.99 -23.29 -5.09
C ASN A 204 3.21 -23.06 -5.97
N ASN A 205 4.39 -23.23 -5.42
CA ASN A 205 5.62 -23.32 -6.20
C ASN A 205 6.14 -24.77 -6.21
N SER A 206 7.12 -25.05 -7.07
CA SER A 206 7.72 -26.38 -7.21
C SER A 206 8.46 -26.83 -5.96
N SER A 207 9.01 -25.89 -5.18
CA SER A 207 9.73 -26.18 -3.94
C SER A 207 8.83 -26.29 -2.71
N SER A 208 7.56 -25.93 -2.81
CA SER A 208 6.60 -25.77 -1.69
C SER A 208 7.06 -24.77 -0.62
N ILE A 209 8.03 -23.90 -0.92
CA ILE A 209 8.60 -22.91 -0.01
C ILE A 209 8.64 -21.57 -0.73
N LEU A 210 8.15 -20.52 -0.05
CA LEU A 210 8.37 -19.12 -0.41
C LEU A 210 9.23 -18.48 0.67
N THR A 211 10.11 -17.56 0.31
CA THR A 211 10.95 -16.87 1.28
C THR A 211 10.51 -15.44 1.46
N VAL A 212 10.35 -15.00 2.70
CA VAL A 212 10.13 -13.59 3.02
C VAL A 212 11.46 -12.86 3.13
N MET A 213 12.31 -13.22 4.08
CA MET A 213 13.66 -12.67 4.24
C MET A 213 14.50 -13.46 5.23
N GLY A 214 15.81 -13.26 5.20
CA GLY A 214 16.77 -13.88 6.11
C GLY A 214 17.88 -14.62 5.39
N VAL A 215 18.54 -15.54 6.10
CA VAL A 215 19.68 -16.33 5.62
C VAL A 215 19.36 -17.82 5.75
N GLU A 216 19.42 -18.55 4.65
CA GLU A 216 19.23 -20.01 4.65
C GLU A 216 20.31 -20.70 5.49
N ASP A 217 19.90 -21.72 6.22
CA ASP A 217 20.73 -22.46 7.19
C ASP A 217 21.26 -21.61 8.37
N HIS A 218 20.64 -20.44 8.63
CA HIS A 218 20.90 -19.64 9.83
C HIS A 218 19.59 -19.21 10.49
N PHE A 219 18.92 -18.20 9.90
CA PHE A 219 17.64 -17.67 10.36
C PHE A 219 16.85 -17.18 9.15
N LEU A 220 15.79 -17.91 8.82
CA LEU A 220 15.01 -17.64 7.63
C LEU A 220 13.52 -17.56 7.94
N ILE A 221 12.87 -16.51 7.54
CA ILE A 221 11.41 -16.39 7.51
C ILE A 221 10.92 -16.92 6.18
N ARG A 222 10.20 -18.05 6.21
CA ARG A 222 9.66 -18.70 5.02
C ARG A 222 8.19 -19.09 5.17
N ILE A 223 7.53 -19.39 4.06
CA ILE A 223 6.14 -19.81 3.99
C ILE A 223 6.10 -21.16 3.29
N GLY A 224 5.48 -22.15 3.94
CA GLY A 224 5.43 -23.53 3.46
C GLY A 224 6.70 -24.32 3.70
N ASP A 225 6.55 -25.62 3.69
CA ASP A 225 7.59 -26.66 3.66
C ASP A 225 6.92 -27.99 3.30
N VAL A 226 7.72 -29.02 3.04
CA VAL A 226 7.23 -30.39 2.79
C VAL A 226 6.48 -31.01 3.98
N THR A 227 6.71 -30.50 5.19
CA THR A 227 6.14 -31.02 6.45
C THR A 227 4.99 -30.19 7.00
N ILE A 228 4.70 -29.04 6.43
CA ILE A 228 3.64 -28.12 6.85
C ILE A 228 2.83 -27.63 5.65
N PRO A 229 1.63 -27.05 5.83
CA PRO A 229 0.87 -26.45 4.74
C PRO A 229 1.67 -25.40 3.97
N THR A 230 1.50 -25.36 2.64
CA THR A 230 2.22 -24.46 1.73
C THR A 230 1.99 -22.96 2.00
N ASN A 231 0.94 -22.63 2.75
CA ASN A 231 0.58 -21.25 3.13
C ASN A 231 0.92 -20.93 4.60
N GLN A 232 1.66 -21.78 5.30
CA GLN A 232 1.96 -21.60 6.72
C GLN A 232 3.36 -21.00 6.91
N ILE A 233 3.45 -19.94 7.70
CA ILE A 233 4.75 -19.32 8.05
C ILE A 233 5.54 -20.27 8.94
N GLN A 234 6.83 -20.35 8.68
CA GLN A 234 7.82 -21.08 9.46
C GLN A 234 9.08 -20.22 9.60
N ILE A 235 9.59 -20.14 10.82
CA ILE A 235 10.91 -19.58 11.08
C ILE A 235 11.87 -20.75 11.13
N ALA A 236 12.72 -20.87 10.12
CA ALA A 236 13.70 -21.92 10.01
C ALA A 236 15.01 -21.48 10.66
N LEU A 237 15.35 -22.10 11.77
CA LEU A 237 16.60 -21.90 12.51
C LEU A 237 17.57 -23.01 12.21
N ALA A 238 18.85 -22.67 11.97
CA ALA A 238 19.87 -23.67 11.80
C ALA A 238 21.21 -23.18 12.35
N TYR A 239 21.98 -24.07 12.90
CA TYR A 239 23.28 -23.82 13.46
C TYR A 239 24.26 -24.94 13.11
N LYS A 240 25.46 -24.57 12.68
CA LYS A 240 26.62 -25.45 12.56
C LYS A 240 27.59 -25.16 13.70
N ASP A 241 27.80 -26.13 14.56
CA ASP A 241 28.67 -25.98 15.72
C ASP A 241 30.19 -26.07 15.37
N ILE A 242 30.51 -26.72 14.26
CA ILE A 242 31.88 -26.88 13.75
C ILE A 242 31.86 -26.88 12.22
N GLU A 243 32.97 -26.46 11.61
CA GLU A 243 33.17 -26.56 10.16
C GLU A 243 33.12 -28.04 9.73
N GLY A 244 32.24 -28.36 8.76
CA GLY A 244 32.01 -29.72 8.31
C GLY A 244 31.12 -30.58 9.24
N GLY A 245 30.64 -30.03 10.35
CA GLY A 245 29.70 -30.70 11.26
C GLY A 245 28.28 -30.79 10.72
N SER A 246 27.43 -31.54 11.42
CA SER A 246 26.00 -31.64 11.10
C SER A 246 25.29 -30.32 11.41
N THR A 247 24.39 -29.92 10.51
CA THR A 247 23.53 -28.77 10.76
C THR A 247 22.41 -29.17 11.72
N ASN A 248 22.36 -28.53 12.87
CA ASN A 248 21.24 -28.66 13.80
C ASN A 248 20.12 -27.71 13.37
N ARG A 249 18.92 -28.22 13.22
CA ARG A 249 17.74 -27.42 12.77
C ARG A 249 16.67 -27.41 13.83
N ARG A 250 16.05 -26.27 13.98
CA ARG A 250 14.84 -26.05 14.77
C ARG A 250 13.94 -25.10 14.00
N ASP A 251 12.65 -25.41 14.03
CA ASP A 251 11.68 -24.60 13.32
C ASP A 251 10.63 -24.08 14.31
N VAL A 252 10.18 -22.83 14.11
CA VAL A 252 9.07 -22.27 14.88
C VAL A 252 7.91 -22.02 13.93
N THR A 253 6.80 -22.70 14.17
CA THR A 253 5.58 -22.58 13.37
C THR A 253 4.36 -23.02 14.18
N ASP A 254 3.18 -22.57 13.78
CA ASP A 254 1.89 -22.95 14.35
C ASP A 254 0.80 -22.87 13.27
N ALA A 255 -0.27 -23.64 13.43
CA ALA A 255 -1.39 -23.65 12.49
C ALA A 255 -2.11 -22.29 12.37
N THR A 256 -2.00 -21.42 13.38
CA THR A 256 -2.54 -20.05 13.35
C THR A 256 -1.72 -19.08 12.50
N LEU A 257 -0.57 -19.52 11.96
CA LEU A 257 0.29 -18.80 11.05
C LEU A 257 -0.04 -19.06 9.56
N GLN A 258 -1.20 -19.65 9.26
CA GLN A 258 -1.64 -19.85 7.89
C GLN A 258 -2.16 -18.57 7.27
N LEU A 259 -1.62 -18.24 6.10
CA LEU A 259 -1.96 -17.05 5.30
C LEU A 259 -3.07 -17.36 4.31
N ARG A 260 -3.77 -16.31 3.87
CA ARG A 260 -4.66 -16.32 2.70
C ARG A 260 -4.00 -15.53 1.58
N LYS A 261 -4.17 -15.95 0.35
CA LYS A 261 -3.71 -15.20 -0.81
C LYS A 261 -4.45 -13.87 -0.94
N ASP A 262 -3.80 -12.93 -1.59
CA ASP A 262 -4.34 -11.60 -1.90
C ASP A 262 -4.80 -10.82 -0.65
N ARG A 263 -4.16 -11.08 0.50
CA ARG A 263 -4.39 -10.38 1.76
C ARG A 263 -3.07 -9.89 2.34
N TRP A 264 -3.06 -8.64 2.78
CA TRP A 264 -1.95 -8.07 3.53
C TRP A 264 -1.90 -8.58 4.96
N TYR A 265 -0.69 -8.86 5.41
CA TYR A 265 -0.38 -9.26 6.77
C TYR A 265 0.86 -8.52 7.24
N HIS A 266 0.82 -8.01 8.45
CA HIS A 266 2.02 -7.60 9.14
C HIS A 266 2.61 -8.80 9.87
N LEU A 267 3.86 -9.11 9.53
CA LEU A 267 4.64 -10.18 10.14
C LEU A 267 5.76 -9.57 10.95
N ALA A 268 5.88 -9.92 12.24
CA ALA A 268 7.01 -9.58 13.07
C ALA A 268 7.58 -10.84 13.72
N VAL A 269 8.90 -10.97 13.73
CA VAL A 269 9.62 -12.09 14.34
C VAL A 269 10.69 -11.52 15.25
N THR A 270 10.62 -11.85 16.53
CA THR A 270 11.63 -11.47 17.51
C THR A 270 12.55 -12.64 17.86
N PHE A 271 13.81 -12.34 18.09
CA PHE A 271 14.82 -13.26 18.58
C PHE A 271 15.50 -12.67 19.80
N ASP A 272 15.60 -13.48 20.87
CA ASP A 272 16.30 -13.13 22.11
C ASP A 272 17.13 -14.33 22.57
N GLN A 273 18.41 -14.40 22.19
CA GLN A 273 19.36 -15.45 22.57
C GLN A 273 18.76 -16.87 22.42
N GLY A 274 18.08 -17.12 21.28
CA GLY A 274 17.45 -18.41 20.98
C GLY A 274 15.95 -18.46 21.31
N TYR A 275 15.41 -17.51 22.06
CA TYR A 275 13.98 -17.42 22.28
C TYR A 275 13.31 -16.66 21.13
N VAL A 276 12.41 -17.32 20.42
CA VAL A 276 11.77 -16.79 19.21
C VAL A 276 10.28 -16.60 19.43
N LYS A 277 9.75 -15.43 19.04
CA LYS A 277 8.31 -15.17 18.97
C LYS A 277 7.91 -14.73 17.57
N VAL A 278 6.75 -15.18 17.14
CA VAL A 278 6.18 -14.84 15.83
C VAL A 278 4.83 -14.17 16.01
N TYR A 279 4.71 -12.95 15.50
CA TYR A 279 3.49 -12.16 15.55
C TYR A 279 2.92 -12.03 14.13
N LEU A 280 1.62 -12.18 14.00
CA LEU A 280 0.88 -11.94 12.77
C LEU A 280 -0.26 -10.97 13.05
N ASP A 281 -0.27 -9.84 12.33
CA ASP A 281 -1.17 -8.71 12.58
C ASP A 281 -1.15 -8.30 14.08
N GLY A 282 0.06 -8.11 14.63
CA GLY A 282 0.32 -7.70 16.01
C GLY A 282 -0.03 -8.71 17.10
N ARG A 283 -0.48 -9.91 16.74
CA ARG A 283 -0.86 -10.97 17.70
C ARG A 283 0.19 -12.05 17.74
N LEU A 284 0.65 -12.39 18.94
CA LEU A 284 1.52 -13.55 19.17
C LEU A 284 0.81 -14.83 18.69
N ARG A 285 1.46 -15.59 17.80
CA ARG A 285 0.93 -16.81 17.19
C ARG A 285 1.76 -18.04 17.49
N ALA A 286 3.07 -17.87 17.59
CA ALA A 286 3.98 -18.96 17.94
C ALA A 286 5.13 -18.42 18.77
N GLU A 287 5.66 -19.25 19.66
CA GLU A 287 6.88 -18.99 20.40
C GLU A 287 7.61 -20.30 20.70
N ALA A 288 8.92 -20.24 20.76
CA ALA A 288 9.75 -21.38 21.15
C ALA A 288 11.05 -20.92 21.79
N ASP A 289 11.52 -21.72 22.76
CA ASP A 289 12.85 -21.59 23.33
C ASP A 289 13.81 -22.57 22.62
N HIS A 290 14.72 -22.04 21.86
CA HIS A 290 15.80 -22.74 21.17
C HIS A 290 17.18 -22.23 21.60
N SER A 291 17.29 -21.68 22.81
CA SER A 291 18.57 -21.25 23.41
C SER A 291 19.61 -22.40 23.44
N VAL A 292 19.13 -23.64 23.43
CA VAL A 292 19.95 -24.83 23.19
C VAL A 292 19.48 -25.51 21.89
N ILE A 293 20.33 -25.50 20.85
CA ILE A 293 19.96 -26.03 19.53
C ILE A 293 20.36 -27.50 19.35
N GLY A 294 21.18 -28.03 20.21
CA GLY A 294 21.65 -29.43 20.16
C GLY A 294 22.58 -29.75 21.32
N SER A 295 23.25 -30.90 21.25
CA SER A 295 24.31 -31.28 22.18
C SER A 295 25.45 -32.00 21.45
N ARG A 296 26.66 -31.91 21.97
CA ARG A 296 27.87 -32.56 21.46
C ARG A 296 28.63 -33.24 22.61
N PRO A 297 29.38 -34.29 22.32
CA PRO A 297 30.30 -34.86 23.32
C PRO A 297 31.43 -33.88 23.64
N ASN A 298 31.67 -33.60 24.91
CA ASN A 298 32.89 -32.96 25.37
C ASN A 298 34.05 -33.90 25.15
N THR A 299 35.08 -33.49 24.45
CA THR A 299 36.23 -34.29 24.07
C THR A 299 37.15 -34.66 25.25
N GLU A 300 37.09 -33.92 26.37
CA GLU A 300 37.91 -34.13 27.56
C GLU A 300 37.19 -35.00 28.59
N THR A 301 35.92 -34.81 28.78
CA THR A 301 35.14 -35.48 29.84
C THR A 301 34.25 -36.62 29.33
N GLY A 302 33.96 -36.67 28.02
CA GLY A 302 33.06 -37.62 27.42
C GLY A 302 31.58 -37.40 27.77
N THR A 303 31.25 -36.29 28.47
CA THR A 303 29.88 -35.91 28.80
C THR A 303 29.29 -35.13 27.63
N LEU A 304 27.95 -35.12 27.52
CA LEU A 304 27.25 -34.26 26.55
C LEU A 304 27.23 -32.84 27.07
N GLU A 305 27.59 -31.88 26.18
CA GLU A 305 27.48 -30.45 26.39
C GLU A 305 26.41 -29.88 25.47
N ASP A 306 25.63 -28.97 26.00
CA ASP A 306 24.65 -28.24 25.23
C ASP A 306 25.34 -27.33 24.19
N ILE A 307 24.76 -27.23 23.00
CA ILE A 307 25.16 -26.29 21.97
C ILE A 307 24.26 -25.06 22.10
N PRO A 308 24.77 -23.93 22.61
CA PRO A 308 23.97 -22.73 22.75
C PRO A 308 23.70 -22.10 21.38
N PHE A 309 22.49 -21.51 21.22
CA PHE A 309 22.14 -20.69 20.05
C PHE A 309 21.79 -19.29 20.52
N THR A 310 22.80 -18.50 20.77
CA THR A 310 22.66 -17.19 21.42
C THR A 310 22.71 -16.01 20.48
N HIS A 311 23.07 -16.21 19.22
CA HIS A 311 23.20 -15.12 18.24
C HIS A 311 22.99 -15.61 16.80
N VAL A 312 22.72 -14.67 15.92
CA VAL A 312 22.59 -14.90 14.47
C VAL A 312 23.55 -13.95 13.74
N ASN A 313 24.13 -14.44 12.64
CA ASN A 313 24.99 -13.67 11.74
C ASN A 313 24.27 -13.43 10.40
N PHE A 314 24.07 -12.17 10.05
CA PHE A 314 23.51 -11.75 8.76
C PHE A 314 24.54 -11.06 7.85
N ALA A 315 25.84 -10.99 8.24
CA ALA A 315 26.87 -10.23 7.55
C ALA A 315 27.51 -10.98 6.37
N ALA A 316 27.09 -12.22 6.07
CA ALA A 316 27.66 -12.97 4.96
C ALA A 316 27.56 -12.18 3.65
N PRO A 317 28.64 -12.04 2.87
CA PRO A 317 28.64 -11.32 1.60
C PRO A 317 27.66 -11.92 0.60
N HIS A 318 27.04 -11.09 -0.21
CA HIS A 318 26.16 -11.52 -1.31
C HIS A 318 26.88 -12.47 -2.29
N SER A 319 28.18 -12.30 -2.47
CA SER A 319 29.03 -13.14 -3.31
C SER A 319 29.44 -14.49 -2.71
N ASP A 320 29.03 -14.79 -1.46
CA ASP A 320 29.31 -16.09 -0.83
C ASP A 320 28.45 -17.19 -1.47
N GLU A 321 29.06 -17.96 -2.36
CA GLU A 321 28.46 -19.07 -3.09
C GLU A 321 29.26 -20.36 -2.82
N SER A 322 29.64 -20.62 -1.57
CA SER A 322 30.55 -21.71 -1.19
C SER A 322 30.12 -23.10 -1.68
N ASP A 323 28.82 -23.30 -1.91
CA ASP A 323 28.24 -24.53 -2.48
C ASP A 323 27.48 -24.27 -3.80
N GLY A 324 27.73 -23.14 -4.47
CA GLY A 324 27.02 -22.68 -5.67
C GLY A 324 25.64 -22.06 -5.38
N LYS A 325 25.32 -21.85 -4.10
CA LYS A 325 24.05 -21.29 -3.65
C LYS A 325 24.30 -20.23 -2.58
N PRO A 326 24.12 -18.94 -2.91
CA PRO A 326 24.50 -17.85 -1.99
C PRO A 326 23.67 -17.90 -0.71
N ARG A 327 24.35 -17.88 0.44
CA ARG A 327 23.78 -17.93 1.78
C ARG A 327 23.93 -16.61 2.51
N CYS A 328 23.75 -15.51 1.80
CA CYS A 328 23.68 -14.18 2.38
C CYS A 328 22.25 -13.82 2.79
N PHE A 329 22.09 -12.63 3.36
CA PHE A 329 20.75 -12.09 3.66
C PHE A 329 20.01 -11.73 2.38
N TRP A 330 18.81 -12.25 2.23
CA TRP A 330 17.94 -11.98 1.11
C TRP A 330 16.59 -11.44 1.56
N VAL A 331 15.96 -10.67 0.70
CA VAL A 331 14.56 -10.29 0.78
C VAL A 331 13.85 -10.85 -0.47
N GLY A 332 12.75 -11.56 -0.25
CA GLY A 332 11.97 -12.21 -1.30
C GLY A 332 12.62 -13.46 -1.91
N TYR A 333 13.69 -13.97 -1.34
CA TYR A 333 14.48 -15.09 -1.87
C TYR A 333 15.29 -15.78 -0.77
N SER A 334 15.80 -16.99 -1.03
CA SER A 334 16.84 -17.61 -0.19
C SER A 334 18.06 -18.00 -1.03
N TYR A 335 18.20 -19.25 -1.42
CA TYR A 335 19.36 -19.71 -2.21
C TYR A 335 18.94 -20.42 -3.52
N ASP A 336 17.66 -20.50 -3.79
CA ASP A 336 17.11 -21.21 -4.94
C ASP A 336 15.99 -20.37 -5.59
N SER A 337 16.05 -20.22 -6.92
CA SER A 337 15.07 -19.43 -7.69
C SER A 337 13.63 -19.92 -7.55
N GLU A 338 13.45 -21.20 -7.22
CA GLU A 338 12.13 -21.77 -6.99
C GLU A 338 11.53 -21.39 -5.61
N ARG A 339 12.29 -20.67 -4.76
CA ARG A 339 11.89 -20.22 -3.43
C ARG A 339 11.62 -18.72 -3.34
N SER A 340 11.56 -18.03 -4.48
CA SER A 340 11.19 -16.61 -4.50
C SER A 340 9.80 -16.40 -3.91
N LEU A 341 9.59 -15.26 -3.26
CA LEU A 341 8.27 -14.84 -2.78
C LEU A 341 7.35 -14.63 -3.99
N ASP A 342 6.30 -15.44 -4.13
CA ASP A 342 5.21 -15.16 -5.09
C ASP A 342 4.23 -14.19 -4.43
N GLY A 343 4.58 -12.91 -4.41
CA GLY A 343 3.82 -11.91 -3.70
C GLY A 343 4.52 -10.56 -3.56
N MET A 344 3.82 -9.65 -2.93
CA MET A 344 4.24 -8.28 -2.67
C MET A 344 4.81 -8.12 -1.27
N ILE A 345 5.75 -7.17 -1.12
CA ILE A 345 6.38 -6.79 0.15
C ILE A 345 6.43 -5.27 0.29
N ALA A 346 6.31 -4.80 1.52
CA ALA A 346 6.55 -3.42 1.92
C ALA A 346 7.00 -3.38 3.39
N GLU A 347 7.49 -2.22 3.86
CA GLU A 347 7.80 -1.93 5.26
C GLU A 347 8.70 -2.99 5.92
N ALA A 348 9.71 -3.49 5.19
CA ALA A 348 10.65 -4.47 5.75
C ALA A 348 11.67 -3.77 6.67
N ARG A 349 11.84 -4.32 7.87
CA ARG A 349 12.67 -3.73 8.93
C ARG A 349 13.53 -4.76 9.63
N LEU A 350 14.69 -4.34 10.09
CA LEU A 350 15.56 -5.09 10.98
C LEU A 350 15.99 -4.21 12.16
N TRP A 351 15.66 -4.63 13.35
CA TRP A 351 16.05 -4.00 14.61
C TRP A 351 17.09 -4.84 15.32
N ASN A 352 18.04 -4.25 16.03
CA ASN A 352 18.98 -4.96 16.92
C ASN A 352 18.46 -5.08 18.37
N ARG A 353 17.16 -5.09 18.55
CA ARG A 353 16.48 -5.28 19.82
C ARG A 353 15.19 -6.06 19.64
N VAL A 354 14.67 -6.59 20.72
CA VAL A 354 13.34 -7.20 20.79
C VAL A 354 12.29 -6.12 20.91
N LEU A 355 11.38 -6.01 19.95
CA LEU A 355 10.18 -5.18 20.09
C LEU A 355 9.16 -5.88 20.99
N THR A 356 8.52 -5.10 21.84
CA THR A 356 7.38 -5.57 22.64
C THR A 356 6.12 -5.67 21.77
N GLN A 357 5.13 -6.40 22.24
CA GLN A 357 3.84 -6.48 21.53
C GLN A 357 3.12 -5.14 21.48
N GLU A 358 3.32 -4.28 22.48
CA GLU A 358 2.77 -2.93 22.54
C GLU A 358 3.40 -2.04 21.45
N GLU A 359 4.72 -2.11 21.27
CA GLU A 359 5.42 -1.39 20.21
C GLU A 359 4.96 -1.87 18.83
N ILE A 360 4.87 -3.17 18.59
CA ILE A 360 4.37 -3.75 17.35
C ILE A 360 2.93 -3.30 17.04
N ASN A 361 2.10 -3.07 18.09
CA ASN A 361 0.73 -2.61 17.94
C ASN A 361 0.56 -1.10 18.11
N ALA A 362 1.65 -0.33 18.13
CA ALA A 362 1.56 1.13 18.18
C ALA A 362 0.78 1.66 16.95
N PRO A 363 0.10 2.79 17.06
CA PRO A 363 -0.66 3.35 15.94
C PRO A 363 0.20 3.49 14.68
N ASN A 364 -0.30 3.00 13.56
CA ASN A 364 0.34 3.02 12.24
C ASN A 364 1.65 2.21 12.11
N HIS A 365 2.16 1.59 13.17
CA HIS A 365 3.44 0.86 13.15
C HIS A 365 3.57 -0.15 11.99
N PHE A 366 2.49 -0.83 11.61
CA PHE A 366 2.50 -1.78 10.49
C PHE A 366 2.83 -1.13 9.15
N TYR A 367 2.49 0.14 8.99
CA TYR A 367 2.49 0.85 7.70
C TYR A 367 3.55 1.93 7.62
N LYS A 368 4.10 2.37 8.76
CA LYS A 368 5.04 3.50 8.82
C LYS A 368 5.73 3.56 10.18
N LEU A 369 6.97 4.04 10.18
CA LEU A 369 7.65 4.58 11.36
C LEU A 369 7.73 6.10 11.23
N TYR A 370 7.52 6.79 12.35
CA TYR A 370 7.73 8.23 12.43
C TYR A 370 9.22 8.55 12.64
N PRO A 371 9.69 9.76 12.29
CA PRO A 371 11.10 10.12 12.41
C PRO A 371 11.69 9.92 13.82
N GLU A 372 10.90 10.12 14.86
CA GLU A 372 11.28 9.91 16.26
C GLU A 372 11.43 8.43 16.66
N GLU A 373 10.91 7.51 15.87
CA GLU A 373 11.03 6.07 16.09
C GLU A 373 12.25 5.48 15.36
N ILE A 374 12.91 6.29 14.51
CA ILE A 374 14.09 5.89 13.73
C ILE A 374 15.35 6.24 14.54
N ASP A 375 15.85 5.28 15.28
CA ASP A 375 17.02 5.42 16.14
C ASP A 375 18.15 4.43 15.77
N GLU A 376 19.20 4.38 16.57
CA GLU A 376 20.36 3.50 16.36
C GLU A 376 20.05 2.00 16.51
N THR A 377 18.89 1.63 17.02
CA THR A 377 18.46 0.22 17.14
C THR A 377 17.82 -0.29 15.86
N LEU A 378 17.35 0.60 14.97
CA LEU A 378 16.83 0.25 13.65
C LEU A 378 17.98 0.11 12.66
N LEU A 379 18.43 -1.11 12.42
CA LEU A 379 19.56 -1.41 11.55
C LEU A 379 19.25 -1.21 10.07
N ALA A 380 18.02 -1.49 9.66
CA ALA A 380 17.56 -1.28 8.28
C ALA A 380 16.05 -1.05 8.23
N TYR A 381 15.62 -0.19 7.31
CA TYR A 381 14.22 0.12 7.03
C TYR A 381 13.98 0.32 5.54
N TRP A 382 13.50 -0.70 4.87
CA TRP A 382 13.21 -0.70 3.44
C TRP A 382 11.70 -0.58 3.24
N LYS A 383 11.25 0.61 2.84
CA LYS A 383 9.80 0.88 2.66
C LYS A 383 9.23 0.17 1.43
N PHE A 384 10.04 -0.05 0.39
CA PHE A 384 9.57 -0.52 -0.91
C PHE A 384 8.50 0.39 -1.52
N CYS A 385 8.78 1.69 -1.54
CA CYS A 385 7.84 2.73 -1.98
C CYS A 385 8.32 3.54 -3.18
N GLU A 386 9.44 3.17 -3.82
CA GLU A 386 10.09 3.94 -4.89
C GLU A 386 9.24 4.05 -6.16
N GLY A 387 8.43 3.05 -6.47
CA GLY A 387 7.56 3.03 -7.64
C GLY A 387 8.28 2.85 -8.98
N PHE A 388 9.61 2.71 -9.00
CA PHE A 388 10.43 2.48 -10.20
C PHE A 388 11.82 1.95 -9.83
N GLY A 389 12.51 1.32 -10.80
CA GLY A 389 13.89 0.88 -10.65
C GLY A 389 14.04 -0.42 -9.86
N LYS A 390 15.30 -0.75 -9.55
CA LYS A 390 15.70 -1.97 -8.84
C LYS A 390 16.38 -1.74 -7.49
N ALA A 391 16.65 -0.50 -7.12
CA ALA A 391 17.21 -0.14 -5.83
C ALA A 391 16.07 0.21 -4.86
N VAL A 392 16.18 -0.29 -3.62
CA VAL A 392 15.26 0.05 -2.53
C VAL A 392 16.04 0.79 -1.46
N LYS A 393 15.64 1.99 -1.15
CA LYS A 393 16.32 2.85 -0.19
C LYS A 393 16.14 2.35 1.24
N ASP A 394 17.22 2.40 2.01
CA ASP A 394 17.18 2.26 3.46
C ASP A 394 16.87 3.61 4.13
N TYR A 395 15.79 3.67 4.88
CA TYR A 395 15.35 4.83 5.64
C TYR A 395 15.86 4.84 7.09
N SER A 396 16.69 3.85 7.49
CA SER A 396 17.41 3.90 8.77
C SER A 396 18.53 4.95 8.73
N ILE A 397 19.16 5.19 9.86
CA ILE A 397 20.33 6.09 9.93
C ILE A 397 21.58 5.51 9.27
N TYR A 398 21.58 4.24 8.87
CA TYR A 398 22.76 3.54 8.37
C TYR A 398 22.86 3.50 6.85
N GLY A 399 21.77 3.76 6.11
CA GLY A 399 21.76 3.85 4.65
C GLY A 399 22.20 2.57 3.95
N LYS A 400 21.74 1.42 4.41
CA LYS A 400 22.05 0.10 3.84
C LYS A 400 21.00 -0.30 2.80
N ASP A 401 21.03 0.34 1.65
CA ASP A 401 20.09 0.11 0.55
C ASP A 401 20.05 -1.36 0.10
N LEU A 402 18.92 -1.79 -0.44
CA LEU A 402 18.81 -3.06 -1.17
C LEU A 402 19.09 -2.84 -2.66
N GLU A 403 19.74 -3.81 -3.26
CA GLU A 403 19.80 -3.98 -4.70
C GLU A 403 18.98 -5.22 -5.09
N ALA A 404 18.12 -5.10 -6.10
CA ALA A 404 17.43 -6.23 -6.68
C ALA A 404 18.16 -6.74 -7.92
N ASP A 405 17.97 -8.02 -8.26
CA ASP A 405 18.60 -8.67 -9.40
C ASP A 405 18.21 -8.00 -10.73
N HIS A 406 16.95 -7.63 -10.87
CA HIS A 406 16.42 -6.91 -12.03
C HIS A 406 15.34 -5.89 -11.61
N GLU A 407 14.82 -5.12 -12.57
CA GLU A 407 13.77 -4.14 -12.32
C GLU A 407 12.62 -4.75 -11.51
N ILE A 408 12.26 -4.06 -10.42
CA ILE A 408 11.15 -4.46 -9.55
C ILE A 408 9.83 -4.07 -10.23
N LEU A 409 8.86 -4.96 -10.17
CA LEU A 409 7.51 -4.64 -10.59
C LEU A 409 6.78 -3.94 -9.43
N TRP A 410 6.45 -2.67 -9.64
CA TRP A 410 5.83 -1.81 -8.63
C TRP A 410 4.32 -1.73 -8.83
N TYR A 411 3.58 -1.89 -7.75
CA TYR A 411 2.13 -1.72 -7.77
C TYR A 411 1.68 -0.56 -6.89
N PRO A 412 0.82 0.34 -7.41
CA PRO A 412 0.16 1.33 -6.58
C PRO A 412 -0.84 0.63 -5.65
N VAL A 413 -0.83 1.02 -4.38
CA VAL A 413 -1.74 0.52 -3.35
C VAL A 413 -2.23 1.68 -2.49
N GLU A 414 -3.24 1.43 -1.69
CA GLU A 414 -3.75 2.36 -0.70
C GLU A 414 -3.92 1.59 0.61
N LEU A 415 -2.82 1.49 1.37
CA LEU A 415 -2.87 0.92 2.72
C LEU A 415 -2.98 2.05 3.76
N PRO A 416 -3.57 1.76 4.94
CA PRO A 416 -3.83 2.75 5.98
C PRO A 416 -2.66 3.62 6.26
#